data_0eb4862a090a5ef7c9c16b3b6886a09d
#
_entry.id   0eb4862a090a5ef7c9c16b3b6886a09d
#
_cell.length_a   1.000
_cell.length_b   1.000
_cell.length_c   1.000
_cell.angle_alpha   90.00
_cell.angle_beta   90.00
_cell.angle_gamma   90.00
#
_symmetry.space_group_name_H-M   'P 1'
#
loop_
_entity.id
_entity.type
_entity.pdbx_description
1 polymer ?
#
loop_
_entity_poly.entity_id
_entity_poly.type
_entity_poly.pdbx_seq_one_letter_code
_entity_poly.pdbx_strand_id
1 'polypeptide(L)'
;MNEKKIILGIETSCDETAVSIIEEDKNGKIKILSNVVSSQFDIHKEFGGVVPELAARSHVEKIDLIAKKAIKESGVNLNDVSAIASTSGPGLIVCLTVGLNFGKALSASLNIPFIGVNHLEGHALSPKLNTNLDFPYLLLLLSLIHI
;
A
#
# COMPACT_ATOMS: atom_id res chain seq x y z
N MET A 1 -7.54 26.17 -7.54
CA MET A 1 -7.10 25.31 -8.67
C MET A 1 -6.63 24.01 -8.05
N ASN A 2 -7.31 22.89 -8.29
CA ASN A 2 -6.80 21.60 -7.81
C ASN A 2 -5.47 21.31 -8.50
N GLU A 3 -4.40 21.25 -7.72
CA GLU A 3 -3.09 20.83 -8.22
C GLU A 3 -3.10 19.30 -8.36
N LYS A 4 -2.27 18.80 -9.28
CA LYS A 4 -1.97 17.38 -9.41
C LYS A 4 -1.47 16.85 -8.07
N LYS A 5 -2.02 15.72 -7.60
CA LYS A 5 -1.58 15.06 -6.36
C LYS A 5 -0.95 13.71 -6.69
N ILE A 6 0.16 13.43 -6.06
CA ILE A 6 0.88 12.16 -6.17
C ILE A 6 0.93 11.52 -4.79
N ILE A 7 0.41 10.31 -4.68
CA ILE A 7 0.36 9.56 -3.41
C ILE A 7 1.22 8.31 -3.54
N LEU A 8 2.08 8.09 -2.56
CA LEU A 8 2.80 6.84 -2.38
C LEU A 8 2.03 5.98 -1.38
N GLY A 9 1.57 4.82 -1.81
CA GLY A 9 0.86 3.83 -1.00
C GLY A 9 1.75 2.67 -0.59
N ILE A 10 1.61 2.20 0.66
CA ILE A 10 2.39 1.11 1.26
C ILE A 10 1.43 0.09 1.85
N GLU A 11 1.66 -1.19 1.54
CA GLU A 11 0.89 -2.31 2.06
C GLU A 11 1.82 -3.40 2.59
N THR A 12 1.64 -3.76 3.88
CA THR A 12 2.38 -4.83 4.56
C THR A 12 1.51 -5.56 5.58
N SER A 13 0.20 -5.68 5.34
CA SER A 13 -0.73 -6.21 6.37
C SER A 13 -0.61 -7.71 6.62
N CYS A 14 -0.04 -8.48 5.70
CA CYS A 14 0.06 -9.94 5.82
C CYS A 14 1.39 -10.49 5.25
N ASP A 15 1.37 -11.06 4.05
CA ASP A 15 2.50 -11.80 3.45
C ASP A 15 2.96 -11.21 2.12
N GLU A 16 2.56 -9.99 1.81
CA GLU A 16 2.98 -9.27 0.62
C GLU A 16 3.51 -7.88 0.99
N THR A 17 4.71 -7.55 0.48
CA THR A 17 5.24 -6.19 0.57
C THR A 17 4.90 -5.47 -0.72
N ALA A 18 4.05 -4.46 -0.66
CA ALA A 18 3.68 -3.70 -1.85
C ALA A 18 3.87 -2.20 -1.65
N VAL A 19 4.31 -1.54 -2.73
CA VAL A 19 4.36 -0.08 -2.83
C VAL A 19 3.84 0.35 -4.20
N SER A 20 2.96 1.34 -4.19
CA SER A 20 2.36 1.91 -5.39
C SER A 20 2.50 3.43 -5.42
N ILE A 21 2.53 3.98 -6.63
CA ILE A 21 2.45 5.44 -6.86
C ILE A 21 1.20 5.68 -7.71
N ILE A 22 0.31 6.52 -7.20
CA ILE A 22 -0.89 6.95 -7.90
C ILE A 22 -0.86 8.46 -8.10
N GLU A 23 -1.50 8.91 -9.16
CA GLU A 23 -1.67 10.31 -9.52
C GLU A 23 -3.14 10.63 -9.64
N GLU A 24 -3.59 11.70 -8.99
CA GLU A 24 -4.87 12.35 -9.24
C GLU A 24 -4.63 13.61 -10.08
N ASP A 25 -5.26 13.69 -11.25
CA ASP A 25 -5.17 14.88 -12.10
C ASP A 25 -6.13 15.98 -11.61
N LYS A 26 -6.08 17.15 -12.26
CA LYS A 26 -6.92 18.33 -11.94
C LYS A 26 -8.42 18.07 -12.05
N ASN A 27 -8.83 17.03 -12.77
CA ASN A 27 -10.22 16.63 -12.97
C ASN A 27 -10.66 15.53 -12.01
N GLY A 28 -9.80 15.11 -11.07
CA GLY A 28 -10.06 14.02 -10.14
C GLY A 28 -9.88 12.62 -10.77
N LYS A 29 -9.30 12.53 -11.97
CA LYS A 29 -9.03 11.24 -12.60
C LYS A 29 -7.78 10.62 -11.99
N ILE A 30 -7.91 9.37 -11.54
CA ILE A 30 -6.82 8.60 -10.92
C ILE A 30 -6.08 7.79 -11.99
N LYS A 31 -4.76 7.78 -11.89
CA LYS A 31 -3.87 6.96 -12.70
C LYS A 31 -2.87 6.23 -11.81
N ILE A 32 -2.74 4.93 -12.01
CA ILE A 32 -1.67 4.14 -11.38
C ILE A 32 -0.39 4.36 -12.21
N LEU A 33 0.63 4.95 -11.59
CA LEU A 33 1.93 5.19 -12.22
C LEU A 33 2.87 4.00 -12.04
N SER A 34 2.81 3.36 -10.86
CA SER A 34 3.51 2.11 -10.59
C SER A 34 2.78 1.30 -9.52
N ASN A 35 2.96 -0.02 -9.54
CA ASN A 35 2.47 -0.94 -8.52
C ASN A 35 3.43 -2.12 -8.45
N VAL A 36 4.24 -2.15 -7.39
CA VAL A 36 5.27 -3.17 -7.19
C VAL A 36 4.90 -4.02 -5.99
N VAL A 37 4.73 -5.31 -6.23
CA VAL A 37 4.38 -6.31 -5.21
C VAL A 37 5.49 -7.33 -5.11
N SER A 38 5.87 -7.69 -3.88
CA SER A 38 6.75 -8.80 -3.56
C SER A 38 6.02 -9.78 -2.66
N SER A 39 5.58 -10.90 -3.23
CA SER A 39 4.96 -11.98 -2.48
C SER A 39 5.99 -12.75 -1.64
N GLN A 40 5.53 -13.29 -0.52
CA GLN A 40 6.30 -14.15 0.38
C GLN A 40 5.79 -15.60 0.34
N PHE A 41 5.03 -15.97 -0.67
CA PHE A 41 4.43 -17.31 -0.80
C PHE A 41 5.46 -18.43 -0.60
N ASP A 42 6.64 -18.31 -1.22
CA ASP A 42 7.69 -19.33 -1.13
C ASP A 42 8.27 -19.49 0.28
N ILE A 43 8.23 -18.43 1.10
CA ILE A 43 8.69 -18.47 2.49
C ILE A 43 7.70 -19.24 3.36
N HIS A 44 6.40 -19.10 3.10
CA HIS A 44 5.33 -19.60 3.97
C HIS A 44 4.78 -20.97 3.57
N LYS A 45 4.99 -21.41 2.32
CA LYS A 45 4.42 -22.66 1.79
C LYS A 45 4.79 -23.90 2.61
N GLU A 46 6.00 -23.93 3.16
CA GLU A 46 6.49 -25.07 3.97
C GLU A 46 5.78 -25.17 5.33
N PHE A 47 5.20 -24.06 5.80
CA PHE A 47 4.49 -23.98 7.08
C PHE A 47 2.98 -24.20 6.93
N GLY A 48 2.47 -24.29 5.70
CA GLY A 48 1.04 -24.42 5.42
C GLY A 48 0.21 -23.16 5.72
N GLY A 49 0.85 -22.03 5.97
CA GLY A 49 0.22 -20.74 6.27
C GLY A 49 1.22 -19.67 6.66
N VAL A 50 0.74 -18.45 6.84
CA VAL A 50 1.60 -17.29 7.15
C VAL A 50 2.13 -17.39 8.58
N VAL A 51 3.47 -17.28 8.72
CA VAL A 51 4.17 -17.16 10.00
C VAL A 51 4.48 -15.68 10.25
N PRO A 52 3.79 -15.00 11.19
CA PRO A 52 3.83 -13.54 11.32
C PRO A 52 5.24 -12.95 11.51
N GLU A 53 6.09 -13.62 12.31
CA GLU A 53 7.46 -13.14 12.53
C GLU A 53 8.33 -13.22 11.26
N LEU A 54 8.21 -14.29 10.48
CA LEU A 54 8.93 -14.44 9.22
C LEU A 54 8.43 -13.39 8.21
N ALA A 55 7.11 -13.17 8.17
CA ALA A 55 6.52 -12.15 7.32
C ALA A 55 7.07 -10.75 7.67
N ALA A 56 7.06 -10.38 8.95
CA ALA A 56 7.56 -9.08 9.40
C ALA A 56 9.05 -8.88 9.05
N ARG A 57 9.89 -9.88 9.25
CA ARG A 57 11.32 -9.83 8.87
C ARG A 57 11.49 -9.62 7.37
N SER A 58 10.75 -10.37 6.55
CA SER A 58 10.78 -10.23 5.11
C SER A 58 10.32 -8.83 4.65
N HIS A 59 9.32 -8.24 5.32
CA HIS A 59 8.92 -6.85 5.04
C HIS A 59 10.06 -5.87 5.33
N VAL A 60 10.72 -5.99 6.47
CA VAL A 60 11.86 -5.11 6.84
C VAL A 60 12.98 -5.20 5.80
N GLU A 61 13.29 -6.40 5.32
CA GLU A 61 14.37 -6.63 4.35
C GLU A 61 14.06 -6.08 2.94
N LYS A 62 12.77 -5.96 2.60
CA LYS A 62 12.35 -5.66 1.21
C LYS A 62 11.76 -4.27 1.01
N ILE A 63 11.18 -3.67 2.03
CA ILE A 63 10.33 -2.48 1.89
C ILE A 63 11.05 -1.31 1.20
N ASP A 64 12.32 -1.06 1.52
CA ASP A 64 13.09 0.01 0.91
C ASP A 64 13.40 -0.26 -0.57
N LEU A 65 13.69 -1.52 -0.92
CA LEU A 65 13.96 -1.95 -2.29
C LEU A 65 12.70 -1.83 -3.14
N ILE A 66 11.56 -2.28 -2.60
CA ILE A 66 10.26 -2.19 -3.28
C ILE A 66 9.83 -0.73 -3.46
N ALA A 67 10.04 0.12 -2.46
CA ALA A 67 9.74 1.55 -2.56
C ALA A 67 10.62 2.24 -3.62
N LYS A 68 11.92 2.00 -3.62
CA LYS A 68 12.85 2.51 -4.65
C LYS A 68 12.45 2.05 -6.05
N LYS A 69 12.05 0.79 -6.20
CA LYS A 69 11.60 0.23 -7.47
C LYS A 69 10.31 0.91 -7.94
N ALA A 70 9.32 1.07 -7.05
CA ALA A 70 8.06 1.74 -7.38
C ALA A 70 8.27 3.19 -7.82
N ILE A 71 9.12 3.95 -7.13
CA ILE A 71 9.48 5.32 -7.49
C ILE A 71 10.16 5.34 -8.86
N LYS A 72 11.12 4.46 -9.11
CA LYS A 72 11.82 4.37 -10.39
C LYS A 72 10.87 4.05 -11.56
N GLU A 73 9.98 3.07 -11.37
CA GLU A 73 9.02 2.64 -12.40
C GLU A 73 7.95 3.71 -12.69
N SER A 74 7.58 4.50 -11.69
CA SER A 74 6.62 5.59 -11.85
C SER A 74 7.15 6.78 -12.67
N GLY A 75 8.47 6.94 -12.74
CA GLY A 75 9.13 8.12 -13.32
C GLY A 75 8.93 9.40 -12.50
N VAL A 76 8.40 9.32 -11.29
CA VAL A 76 8.15 10.44 -10.39
C VAL A 76 9.40 10.71 -9.54
N ASN A 77 9.69 11.99 -9.29
CA ASN A 77 10.67 12.35 -8.28
C ASN A 77 10.04 12.23 -6.88
N LEU A 78 10.76 11.67 -5.91
CA LEU A 78 10.27 11.50 -4.55
C LEU A 78 9.81 12.84 -3.92
N ASN A 79 10.45 13.94 -4.27
CA ASN A 79 10.08 15.27 -3.80
C ASN A 79 8.75 15.80 -4.37
N ASP A 80 8.22 15.17 -5.42
CA ASP A 80 6.93 15.53 -6.02
C ASP A 80 5.76 14.77 -5.37
N VAL A 81 6.05 13.84 -4.44
CA VAL A 81 5.03 13.11 -3.69
C VAL A 81 4.31 14.06 -2.73
N SER A 82 3.00 14.08 -2.80
CA SER A 82 2.14 14.99 -2.03
C SER A 82 1.73 14.43 -0.66
N ALA A 83 1.66 13.10 -0.52
CA ALA A 83 1.36 12.41 0.73
C ALA A 83 1.81 10.95 0.70
N ILE A 84 2.04 10.38 1.88
CA ILE A 84 2.29 8.95 2.08
C ILE A 84 1.07 8.31 2.71
N ALA A 85 0.60 7.21 2.13
CA ALA A 85 -0.47 6.39 2.69
C ALA A 85 0.08 5.01 3.08
N SER A 86 -0.37 4.45 4.19
CA SER A 86 -0.02 3.08 4.57
C SER A 86 -1.19 2.39 5.25
N THR A 87 -1.34 1.09 5.01
CA THR A 87 -2.34 0.28 5.67
C THR A 87 -2.12 0.27 7.18
N SER A 88 -3.16 0.67 7.93
CA SER A 88 -3.13 0.78 9.38
C SER A 88 -3.84 -0.35 10.11
N GLY A 89 -4.60 -1.18 9.40
CA GLY A 89 -5.33 -2.34 9.90
C GLY A 89 -6.70 -2.49 9.21
N PRO A 90 -7.36 -3.65 9.42
CA PRO A 90 -6.90 -4.84 10.12
C PRO A 90 -5.76 -5.57 9.38
N GLY A 91 -5.02 -6.42 10.11
CA GLY A 91 -3.91 -7.23 9.59
C GLY A 91 -3.01 -7.75 10.71
N LEU A 92 -1.93 -8.44 10.36
CA LEU A 92 -0.94 -8.92 11.33
C LEU A 92 -0.18 -7.73 11.92
N ILE A 93 -0.31 -7.51 13.23
CA ILE A 93 0.20 -6.31 13.90
C ILE A 93 1.70 -6.08 13.68
N VAL A 94 2.50 -7.14 13.70
CA VAL A 94 3.96 -7.06 13.48
C VAL A 94 4.29 -6.65 12.05
N CYS A 95 3.50 -7.10 11.08
CA CYS A 95 3.64 -6.75 9.66
C CYS A 95 3.18 -5.31 9.39
N LEU A 96 2.00 -4.92 9.89
CA LEU A 96 1.47 -3.55 9.80
C LEU A 96 2.47 -2.53 10.36
N THR A 97 3.11 -2.85 11.49
CA THR A 97 4.08 -1.97 12.13
C THR A 97 5.24 -1.60 11.21
N VAL A 98 5.69 -2.51 10.35
CA VAL A 98 6.77 -2.25 9.38
C VAL A 98 6.37 -1.16 8.39
N GLY A 99 5.26 -1.35 7.68
CA GLY A 99 4.78 -0.39 6.68
C GLY A 99 4.42 0.97 7.29
N LEU A 100 3.75 0.95 8.46
CA LEU A 100 3.38 2.17 9.17
C LEU A 100 4.61 3.00 9.57
N ASN A 101 5.62 2.37 10.18
CA ASN A 101 6.82 3.09 10.62
C ASN A 101 7.65 3.58 9.43
N PHE A 102 7.80 2.76 8.38
CA PHE A 102 8.46 3.19 7.16
C PHE A 102 7.75 4.39 6.52
N GLY A 103 6.42 4.33 6.37
CA GLY A 103 5.63 5.41 5.81
C GLY A 103 5.68 6.70 6.64
N LYS A 104 5.59 6.60 7.97
CA LYS A 104 5.72 7.75 8.88
C LYS A 104 7.11 8.37 8.81
N ALA A 105 8.17 7.55 8.80
CA ALA A 105 9.53 8.06 8.69
C ALA A 105 9.75 8.80 7.36
N LEU A 106 9.25 8.22 6.25
CA LEU A 106 9.33 8.84 4.94
C LEU A 106 8.54 10.16 4.87
N SER A 107 7.31 10.17 5.39
CA SER A 107 6.46 11.37 5.50
C SER A 107 7.16 12.48 6.30
N ALA A 108 7.72 12.14 7.45
CA ALA A 108 8.46 13.07 8.28
C ALA A 108 9.71 13.64 7.58
N SER A 109 10.46 12.78 6.87
CA SER A 109 11.67 13.21 6.15
C SER A 109 11.38 14.16 4.98
N LEU A 110 10.22 13.99 4.33
CA LEU A 110 9.76 14.82 3.21
C LEU A 110 8.91 16.03 3.66
N ASN A 111 8.56 16.08 4.94
CA ASN A 111 7.65 17.08 5.50
C ASN A 111 6.29 17.15 4.78
N ILE A 112 5.70 15.99 4.48
CA ILE A 112 4.41 15.82 3.81
C ILE A 112 3.45 15.00 4.67
N PRO A 113 2.11 15.08 4.44
CA PRO A 113 1.12 14.34 5.22
C PRO A 113 1.31 12.83 5.17
N PHE A 114 0.99 12.17 6.31
CA PHE A 114 0.84 10.72 6.44
C PHE A 114 -0.64 10.36 6.63
N ILE A 115 -1.11 9.33 5.93
CA ILE A 115 -2.49 8.86 5.96
C ILE A 115 -2.49 7.36 6.30
N GLY A 116 -3.13 7.00 7.43
CA GLY A 116 -3.42 5.61 7.77
C GLY A 116 -4.67 5.15 7.05
N VAL A 117 -4.58 4.09 6.24
CA VAL A 117 -5.70 3.56 5.45
C VAL A 117 -6.21 2.26 6.07
N ASN A 118 -7.54 2.11 6.17
CA ASN A 118 -8.14 0.84 6.57
C ASN A 118 -7.98 -0.17 5.43
N HIS A 119 -7.46 -1.36 5.75
CA HIS A 119 -7.19 -2.44 4.78
C HIS A 119 -8.44 -2.86 3.99
N LEU A 120 -9.57 -3.02 4.68
CA LEU A 120 -10.85 -3.42 4.06
C LEU A 120 -11.43 -2.29 3.20
N GLU A 121 -11.25 -1.04 3.60
CA GLU A 121 -11.62 0.12 2.79
C GLU A 121 -10.76 0.19 1.52
N GLY A 122 -9.46 -0.10 1.61
CA GLY A 122 -8.59 -0.23 0.46
C GLY A 122 -9.09 -1.28 -0.54
N HIS A 123 -9.51 -2.46 -0.06
CA HIS A 123 -10.16 -3.46 -0.91
C HIS A 123 -11.47 -2.96 -1.51
N ALA A 124 -12.31 -2.31 -0.71
CA ALA A 124 -13.60 -1.78 -1.16
C ALA A 124 -13.45 -0.76 -2.29
N LEU A 125 -12.44 0.11 -2.21
CA LEU A 125 -12.24 1.20 -3.15
C LEU A 125 -11.39 0.82 -4.37
N SER A 126 -10.64 -0.29 -4.30
CA SER A 126 -9.74 -0.72 -5.39
C SER A 126 -10.42 -0.87 -6.76
N PRO A 127 -11.67 -1.34 -6.90
CA PRO A 127 -12.34 -1.41 -8.21
C PRO A 127 -12.51 -0.04 -8.88
N LYS A 128 -12.61 1.05 -8.11
CA LYS A 128 -12.75 2.41 -8.64
C LYS A 128 -11.50 2.93 -9.35
N LEU A 129 -10.34 2.30 -9.13
CA LEU A 129 -9.10 2.68 -9.82
C LEU A 129 -9.14 2.38 -11.33
N ASN A 130 -9.87 1.34 -11.73
CA ASN A 130 -9.89 0.84 -13.11
C ASN A 130 -11.29 0.84 -13.75
N THR A 131 -12.32 1.22 -13.00
CA THR A 131 -13.71 1.23 -13.48
C THR A 131 -14.40 2.53 -13.11
N ASN A 132 -15.45 2.87 -13.85
CA ASN A 132 -16.35 3.98 -13.51
C ASN A 132 -17.47 3.53 -12.55
N LEU A 133 -17.10 2.77 -11.51
CA LEU A 133 -18.05 2.26 -10.54
C LEU A 133 -18.48 3.38 -9.58
N ASP A 134 -19.77 3.71 -9.58
CA ASP A 134 -20.34 4.70 -8.67
C ASP A 134 -21.00 4.06 -7.45
N PHE A 135 -21.11 4.81 -6.38
CA PHE A 135 -21.86 4.40 -5.19
C PHE A 135 -23.37 4.58 -5.41
N PRO A 136 -24.22 3.67 -4.82
CA PRO A 136 -23.83 2.48 -4.02
C PRO A 136 -23.49 1.27 -4.89
N TYR A 137 -22.58 0.39 -4.43
CA TYR A 137 -22.33 -0.92 -5.01
C TYR A 137 -22.21 -2.01 -3.95
N LEU A 138 -22.44 -3.26 -4.33
CA LEU A 138 -22.33 -4.41 -3.44
C LEU A 138 -20.88 -4.90 -3.42
N LEU A 139 -20.30 -4.99 -2.22
CA LEU A 139 -18.97 -5.55 -2.00
C LEU A 139 -19.07 -6.87 -1.24
N LEU A 140 -18.50 -7.93 -1.79
CA LEU A 140 -18.32 -9.20 -1.10
C LEU A 140 -16.87 -9.32 -0.62
N LEU A 141 -16.66 -9.27 0.70
CA LEU A 141 -15.37 -9.51 1.34
C LEU A 141 -15.38 -10.90 1.98
N LEU A 142 -14.50 -11.78 1.52
CA LEU A 142 -14.31 -13.11 2.09
C LEU A 142 -13.05 -13.08 2.96
N SER A 143 -13.21 -13.39 4.24
CA SER A 143 -12.09 -13.48 5.18
C SER A 143 -12.02 -14.89 5.76
N LEU A 144 -10.82 -15.46 5.83
CA LEU A 144 -10.54 -16.74 6.49
C LEU A 144 -10.16 -16.56 7.98
N ILE A 145 -10.05 -15.32 8.44
CA ILE A 145 -9.59 -14.96 9.80
C ILE A 145 -10.76 -14.78 10.78
N HIS A 146 -11.98 -14.60 10.27
CA HIS A 146 -13.18 -14.28 11.06
C HIS A 146 -14.25 -15.37 10.93
N ILE A 147 -13.83 -16.64 11.03
CA ILE A 147 -14.76 -17.78 11.14
C ILE A 147 -14.84 -18.22 12.59
#